data_8e410f20f1fcb3c95a9d1d60c6662c9f
#
_entry.id   8e410f20f1fcb3c95a9d1d60c6662c9f
#
_cell.length_a   1.000
_cell.length_b   1.000
_cell.length_c   1.000
_cell.angle_alpha   90.00
_cell.angle_beta   90.00
_cell.angle_gamma   90.00
#
_symmetry.space_group_name_H-M   'P 1'
#
loop_
_entity.id
_entity.type
_entity.pdbx_description
1 polymer ?
#
loop_
_entity_poly.entity_id
_entity_poly.type
_entity_poly.pdbx_seq_one_letter_code
_entity_poly.pdbx_strand_id
1 'polypeptide(L)'
;MRRNFVRVIAASMACTMLLSACGGSSRGTSGTAANAGGTAQTEAPKAGGSSTGEKIVTIAQSGDWDTFMVMNTTNAGADNVNELMFDRLMTINTDGTFEPRLADSWETNEARDKITYHLNENAKWHDGEPVTAEDVVYSAQVASSSEYNYLRRIRMQYFAGTDDTGCETGTDSVEVKAVDDHTVEFTLKTPMDPSIVYALVNR
;
A
#
# COMPACT_ATOMS: atom_id res chain seq x y z
N MET A 1 35.36 26.72 -31.26
CA MET A 1 36.16 27.59 -30.34
C MET A 1 35.23 28.27 -29.37
N ARG A 2 35.53 28.22 -28.13
CA ARG A 2 35.10 28.80 -26.85
C ARG A 2 34.43 27.78 -25.90
N ARG A 3 35.32 27.32 -25.02
CA ARG A 3 35.02 26.56 -23.81
C ARG A 3 34.56 27.55 -22.75
N ASN A 4 33.37 27.34 -22.18
CA ASN A 4 32.93 28.05 -20.97
C ASN A 4 32.95 27.09 -19.79
N PHE A 5 33.88 27.28 -18.90
CA PHE A 5 34.00 26.69 -17.58
C PHE A 5 32.94 27.30 -16.67
N VAL A 6 32.04 26.49 -16.16
CA VAL A 6 31.16 26.87 -15.02
C VAL A 6 31.84 26.38 -13.73
N ARG A 7 32.27 27.32 -12.93
CA ARG A 7 32.82 27.07 -11.57
C ARG A 7 31.64 26.78 -10.63
N VAL A 8 31.63 25.59 -10.04
CA VAL A 8 30.75 25.23 -8.93
C VAL A 8 31.40 25.70 -7.64
N ILE A 9 30.78 26.64 -6.96
CA ILE A 9 31.15 27.07 -5.61
C ILE A 9 30.43 26.16 -4.61
N ALA A 10 31.21 25.35 -3.90
CA ALA A 10 30.72 24.58 -2.77
C ALA A 10 30.72 25.49 -1.53
N ALA A 11 29.54 25.78 -0.99
CA ALA A 11 29.40 26.42 0.31
C ALA A 11 29.15 25.33 1.36
N SER A 12 30.19 25.09 2.17
CA SER A 12 30.10 24.22 3.35
C SER A 12 29.51 25.02 4.52
N MET A 13 28.32 24.60 4.99
CA MET A 13 27.69 25.13 6.18
C MET A 13 27.96 24.18 7.35
N ALA A 14 28.89 24.56 8.22
CA ALA A 14 29.16 23.87 9.45
C ALA A 14 28.10 24.26 10.49
N CYS A 15 27.32 23.29 10.94
CA CYS A 15 26.36 23.46 12.03
C CYS A 15 27.01 22.99 13.34
N THR A 16 27.42 23.91 14.19
CA THR A 16 27.95 23.67 15.53
C THR A 16 26.80 23.41 16.50
N MET A 17 26.74 22.19 17.03
CA MET A 17 25.86 21.86 18.17
C MET A 17 26.50 22.34 19.48
N LEU A 18 25.86 23.25 20.16
CA LEU A 18 26.16 23.61 21.54
C LEU A 18 25.36 22.71 22.49
N LEU A 19 26.06 21.80 23.15
CA LEU A 19 25.57 21.15 24.36
C LEU A 19 25.69 22.13 25.52
N SER A 20 24.57 22.48 26.11
CA SER A 20 24.55 23.16 27.42
C SER A 20 24.04 22.19 28.47
N ALA A 21 24.96 21.64 29.22
CA ALA A 21 24.65 20.96 30.47
C ALA A 21 24.69 22.03 31.60
N CYS A 22 23.61 22.14 32.34
CA CYS A 22 23.67 22.87 33.62
C CYS A 22 22.87 22.09 34.66
N GLY A 23 23.59 21.47 35.57
CA GLY A 23 23.07 21.00 36.83
C GLY A 23 23.13 22.14 37.85
N GLY A 24 22.17 22.21 38.73
CA GLY A 24 22.17 23.18 39.84
C GLY A 24 20.99 23.00 40.79
N SER A 25 21.28 22.42 41.90
CA SER A 25 20.41 22.26 43.06
C SER A 25 20.30 23.59 43.83
N SER A 26 19.11 24.06 44.24
CA SER A 26 18.89 24.66 45.58
C SER A 26 17.43 25.05 45.84
N ARG A 27 17.04 24.74 47.02
CA ARG A 27 15.93 25.07 47.92
C ARG A 27 15.32 26.46 47.80
N GLY A 28 13.98 26.52 48.00
CA GLY A 28 13.42 27.55 48.89
C GLY A 28 12.12 28.19 48.46
N THR A 29 11.07 27.92 49.25
CA THR A 29 9.94 28.77 49.68
C THR A 29 8.87 29.26 48.71
N SER A 30 7.68 28.70 48.95
CA SER A 30 6.32 29.31 49.02
C SER A 30 5.99 30.54 48.18
N GLY A 31 4.93 30.37 47.38
CA GLY A 31 4.17 31.44 46.75
C GLY A 31 2.97 30.89 45.97
N THR A 32 1.79 31.09 46.57
CA THR A 32 0.49 30.75 46.00
C THR A 32 0.19 31.58 44.77
N ALA A 33 -0.12 30.97 43.65
CA ALA A 33 -1.00 31.55 42.64
C ALA A 33 -1.57 30.44 41.72
N ALA A 34 -2.88 30.39 41.71
CA ALA A 34 -3.67 29.53 40.82
C ALA A 34 -3.48 29.91 39.35
N ASN A 35 -3.25 28.95 38.50
CA ASN A 35 -3.71 29.04 37.12
C ASN A 35 -4.06 27.67 36.58
N ALA A 36 -5.30 27.57 36.11
CA ALA A 36 -5.88 26.41 35.45
C ALA A 36 -5.24 26.21 34.07
N GLY A 37 -4.61 25.08 33.90
CA GLY A 37 -4.20 24.55 32.58
C GLY A 37 -4.29 23.05 32.68
N GLY A 38 -5.49 22.50 32.45
CA GLY A 38 -5.72 21.08 32.41
C GLY A 38 -5.08 20.47 31.16
N THR A 39 -3.89 19.91 31.31
CA THR A 39 -3.42 18.86 30.40
C THR A 39 -4.25 17.62 30.71
N ALA A 40 -5.22 17.35 29.85
CA ALA A 40 -5.90 16.07 29.85
C ALA A 40 -4.84 15.00 29.54
N GLN A 41 -4.31 14.35 30.57
CA GLN A 41 -3.65 13.08 30.43
C GLN A 41 -4.72 12.08 29.99
N THR A 42 -4.72 11.77 28.71
CA THR A 42 -5.47 10.63 28.19
C THR A 42 -4.81 9.40 28.82
N GLU A 43 -5.40 8.87 29.88
CA GLU A 43 -4.99 7.57 30.41
C GLU A 43 -5.14 6.55 29.29
N ALA A 44 -4.06 5.85 28.97
CA ALA A 44 -4.12 4.70 28.10
C ALA A 44 -5.17 3.72 28.64
N PRO A 45 -6.03 3.16 27.81
CA PRO A 45 -7.04 2.22 28.25
C PRO A 45 -6.33 1.04 28.93
N LYS A 46 -6.64 0.83 30.21
CA LYS A 46 -6.20 -0.37 30.93
C LYS A 46 -6.74 -1.58 30.18
N ALA A 47 -5.84 -2.44 29.70
CA ALA A 47 -6.20 -3.75 29.20
C ALA A 47 -6.92 -4.53 30.30
N GLY A 48 -8.23 -4.42 30.34
CA GLY A 48 -9.09 -5.20 31.22
C GLY A 48 -9.21 -6.60 30.63
N GLY A 49 -8.46 -7.53 31.17
CA GLY A 49 -8.60 -8.95 30.84
C GLY A 49 -9.99 -9.43 31.28
N SER A 50 -10.91 -9.56 30.34
CA SER A 50 -12.15 -10.31 30.51
C SER A 50 -11.91 -11.70 29.94
N SER A 51 -11.92 -12.70 30.80
CA SER A 51 -11.71 -14.11 30.46
C SER A 51 -12.97 -14.76 29.89
N THR A 52 -13.44 -14.31 28.75
CA THR A 52 -14.55 -14.92 28.01
C THR A 52 -14.12 -15.73 26.79
N GLY A 53 -12.91 -16.26 26.75
CA GLY A 53 -12.46 -17.15 25.67
C GLY A 53 -12.26 -16.47 24.30
N GLU A 54 -12.69 -15.23 24.13
CA GLU A 54 -12.51 -14.45 22.91
C GLU A 54 -11.11 -13.82 22.89
N LYS A 55 -10.35 -14.11 21.85
CA LYS A 55 -9.01 -13.51 21.64
C LYS A 55 -9.17 -12.16 20.97
N ILE A 56 -9.07 -11.09 21.74
CA ILE A 56 -9.14 -9.71 21.22
C ILE A 56 -7.72 -9.19 21.03
N VAL A 57 -7.42 -8.73 19.82
CA VAL A 57 -6.19 -7.99 19.50
C VAL A 57 -6.54 -6.52 19.32
N THR A 58 -5.93 -5.65 20.12
CA THR A 58 -6.11 -4.21 20.01
C THR A 58 -4.89 -3.60 19.36
N ILE A 59 -5.06 -2.96 18.22
CA ILE A 59 -4.00 -2.29 17.47
C ILE A 59 -4.19 -0.78 17.60
N ALA A 60 -3.16 -0.09 18.11
CA ALA A 60 -3.15 1.36 18.15
C ALA A 60 -2.72 1.91 16.79
N GLN A 61 -3.47 2.86 16.28
CA GLN A 61 -3.21 3.52 15.00
C GLN A 61 -3.14 5.03 15.20
N SER A 62 -2.19 5.69 14.52
CA SER A 62 -2.07 7.14 14.50
C SER A 62 -2.85 7.71 13.33
N GLY A 63 -3.87 8.50 13.59
CA GLY A 63 -4.70 9.16 12.59
C GLY A 63 -5.98 8.41 12.25
N ASP A 64 -6.89 9.13 11.60
CA ASP A 64 -8.16 8.61 11.11
C ASP A 64 -7.98 8.00 9.71
N TRP A 65 -8.89 7.11 9.34
CA TRP A 65 -8.99 6.56 7.99
C TRP A 65 -9.96 7.39 7.14
N ASP A 66 -9.68 7.47 5.86
CA ASP A 66 -10.49 8.20 4.86
C ASP A 66 -11.60 7.32 4.29
N THR A 67 -11.30 6.09 3.92
CA THR A 67 -12.25 5.14 3.35
C THR A 67 -11.76 3.71 3.51
N PHE A 68 -12.71 2.76 3.57
CA PHE A 68 -12.41 1.32 3.49
C PHE A 68 -12.37 0.79 2.05
N MET A 69 -12.58 1.63 1.05
CA MET A 69 -12.44 1.24 -0.33
C MET A 69 -10.96 1.19 -0.71
N VAL A 70 -10.41 -0.01 -0.83
CA VAL A 70 -8.97 -0.29 -1.05
C VAL A 70 -8.39 0.51 -2.22
N MET A 71 -9.17 0.66 -3.29
CA MET A 71 -8.71 1.35 -4.50
C MET A 71 -8.62 2.87 -4.32
N ASN A 72 -9.32 3.45 -3.34
CA ASN A 72 -9.48 4.90 -3.19
C ASN A 72 -8.66 5.50 -2.07
N THR A 73 -8.22 4.69 -1.10
CA THR A 73 -7.46 5.24 0.02
C THR A 73 -6.04 5.63 -0.40
N THR A 74 -5.60 6.75 0.14
CA THR A 74 -4.20 7.20 0.11
C THR A 74 -3.60 7.28 1.52
N ASN A 75 -4.37 6.88 2.51
CA ASN A 75 -4.03 6.97 3.92
C ASN A 75 -3.41 5.64 4.40
N ALA A 76 -2.19 5.70 4.93
CA ALA A 76 -1.50 4.52 5.45
C ALA A 76 -2.25 3.80 6.58
N GLY A 77 -3.02 4.56 7.38
CA GLY A 77 -3.86 3.98 8.42
C GLY A 77 -5.00 3.14 7.87
N ALA A 78 -5.68 3.63 6.83
CA ALA A 78 -6.70 2.88 6.14
C ALA A 78 -6.11 1.67 5.39
N ASP A 79 -4.93 1.80 4.80
CA ASP A 79 -4.24 0.66 4.16
C ASP A 79 -3.97 -0.47 5.17
N ASN A 80 -3.54 -0.16 6.39
CA ASN A 80 -3.31 -1.17 7.43
C ASN A 80 -4.59 -1.92 7.83
N VAL A 81 -5.75 -1.24 7.86
CA VAL A 81 -7.04 -1.88 8.13
C VAL A 81 -7.48 -2.70 6.92
N ASN A 82 -7.33 -2.16 5.72
CA ASN A 82 -7.69 -2.84 4.47
C ASN A 82 -6.89 -4.15 4.30
N GLU A 83 -5.62 -4.19 4.69
CA GLU A 83 -4.80 -5.41 4.66
C GLU A 83 -5.31 -6.54 5.57
N LEU A 84 -6.14 -6.22 6.57
CA LEU A 84 -6.81 -7.21 7.41
C LEU A 84 -8.15 -7.70 6.83
N MET A 85 -8.74 -6.94 5.90
CA MET A 85 -10.06 -7.22 5.34
C MET A 85 -10.00 -7.78 3.91
N PHE A 86 -9.00 -7.40 3.13
CA PHE A 86 -8.87 -7.75 1.72
C PHE A 86 -7.57 -8.47 1.46
N ASP A 87 -7.63 -9.49 0.63
CA ASP A 87 -6.44 -10.20 0.20
C ASP A 87 -5.94 -9.69 -1.16
N ARG A 88 -4.73 -10.09 -1.51
CA ARG A 88 -4.02 -9.73 -2.75
C ARG A 88 -3.67 -11.02 -3.48
N LEU A 89 -3.33 -10.92 -4.76
CA LEU A 89 -2.88 -12.09 -5.52
C LEU A 89 -1.64 -12.73 -4.87
N MET A 90 -0.69 -11.91 -4.43
CA MET A 90 0.53 -12.32 -3.72
C MET A 90 1.00 -11.22 -2.78
N THR A 91 1.93 -11.49 -1.90
CA THR A 91 2.59 -10.48 -1.07
C THR A 91 4.10 -10.46 -1.30
N ILE A 92 4.73 -9.33 -0.93
CA ILE A 92 6.18 -9.14 -1.02
C ILE A 92 6.72 -9.08 0.40
N ASN A 93 7.63 -9.98 0.72
CA ASN A 93 8.34 -10.00 1.99
C ASN A 93 9.38 -8.89 2.10
N THR A 94 9.87 -8.64 3.30
CA THR A 94 10.92 -7.64 3.56
C THR A 94 12.26 -7.95 2.90
N ASP A 95 12.50 -9.21 2.54
CA ASP A 95 13.68 -9.67 1.81
C ASP A 95 13.52 -9.58 0.28
N GLY A 96 12.34 -9.14 -0.20
CA GLY A 96 12.02 -9.01 -1.62
C GLY A 96 11.49 -10.29 -2.28
N THR A 97 11.29 -11.36 -1.52
CA THR A 97 10.66 -12.59 -2.03
C THR A 97 9.15 -12.42 -2.14
N PHE A 98 8.54 -13.17 -3.06
CA PHE A 98 7.08 -13.16 -3.25
C PHE A 98 6.49 -14.40 -2.59
N GLU A 99 5.38 -14.21 -1.87
CA GLU A 99 4.61 -15.27 -1.23
C GLU A 99 3.20 -15.37 -1.82
N PRO A 100 2.68 -16.60 -1.99
CA PRO A 100 1.30 -16.87 -2.36
C PRO A 100 0.30 -16.25 -1.37
N ARG A 101 -0.82 -15.73 -1.90
CA ARG A 101 -1.96 -15.25 -1.12
C ARG A 101 -3.26 -15.74 -1.77
N LEU A 102 -3.97 -14.88 -2.51
CA LEU A 102 -5.14 -15.26 -3.29
C LEU A 102 -4.76 -16.17 -4.47
N ALA A 103 -3.56 -15.95 -5.06
CA ALA A 103 -2.98 -16.87 -6.04
C ALA A 103 -2.02 -17.84 -5.34
N ASP A 104 -2.19 -19.13 -5.61
CA ASP A 104 -1.31 -20.19 -5.10
C ASP A 104 0.01 -20.24 -5.87
N SER A 105 -0.02 -19.84 -7.14
CA SER A 105 1.16 -19.78 -8.00
C SER A 105 0.96 -18.81 -9.16
N TRP A 106 2.07 -18.47 -9.80
CA TRP A 106 2.08 -17.62 -11.00
C TRP A 106 3.27 -17.95 -11.87
N GLU A 107 3.14 -17.64 -13.16
CA GLU A 107 4.19 -17.83 -14.13
C GLU A 107 4.22 -16.71 -15.17
N THR A 108 5.36 -16.55 -15.82
CA THR A 108 5.54 -15.61 -16.92
C THR A 108 5.99 -16.37 -18.15
N ASN A 109 5.43 -16.05 -19.31
CA ASN A 109 5.82 -16.68 -20.55
C ASN A 109 7.27 -16.30 -20.95
N GLU A 110 7.84 -17.05 -21.93
CA GLU A 110 9.21 -16.81 -22.40
C GLU A 110 9.43 -15.41 -22.98
N ALA A 111 8.40 -14.83 -23.61
CA ALA A 111 8.44 -13.48 -24.16
C ALA A 111 8.40 -12.39 -23.07
N ARG A 112 8.04 -12.73 -21.83
CA ARG A 112 7.88 -11.81 -20.69
C ARG A 112 6.87 -10.70 -20.92
N ASP A 113 5.85 -10.98 -21.71
CA ASP A 113 4.74 -10.07 -22.00
C ASP A 113 3.40 -10.57 -21.46
N LYS A 114 3.38 -11.75 -20.83
CA LYS A 114 2.20 -12.31 -20.19
C LYS A 114 2.53 -12.88 -18.82
N ILE A 115 1.61 -12.64 -17.89
CA ILE A 115 1.67 -13.18 -16.53
C ILE A 115 0.38 -13.94 -16.28
N THR A 116 0.50 -15.20 -15.89
CA THR A 116 -0.62 -16.06 -15.51
C THR A 116 -0.61 -16.29 -14.02
N TYR A 117 -1.74 -16.06 -13.35
CA TYR A 117 -1.97 -16.37 -11.94
C TYR A 117 -2.94 -17.53 -11.83
N HIS A 118 -2.63 -18.49 -10.95
CA HIS A 118 -3.50 -19.58 -10.56
C HIS A 118 -4.06 -19.31 -9.18
N LEU A 119 -5.37 -19.06 -9.12
CA LEU A 119 -6.05 -18.69 -7.88
C LEU A 119 -6.29 -19.91 -7.00
N ASN A 120 -6.33 -19.69 -5.68
CA ASN A 120 -6.69 -20.72 -4.72
C ASN A 120 -8.17 -21.09 -4.88
N GLU A 121 -8.45 -22.34 -5.25
CA GLU A 121 -9.81 -22.87 -5.46
C GLU A 121 -10.70 -22.81 -4.21
N ASN A 122 -10.10 -22.67 -3.01
CA ASN A 122 -10.83 -22.55 -1.75
C ASN A 122 -11.05 -21.10 -1.30
N ALA A 123 -10.57 -20.12 -2.07
CA ALA A 123 -10.75 -18.71 -1.77
C ALA A 123 -12.24 -18.32 -1.83
N LYS A 124 -12.68 -17.54 -0.85
CA LYS A 124 -14.07 -17.11 -0.72
C LYS A 124 -14.17 -15.65 -0.34
N TRP A 125 -15.21 -15.02 -0.86
CA TRP A 125 -15.67 -13.73 -0.38
C TRP A 125 -16.21 -13.82 1.07
N HIS A 126 -16.41 -12.67 1.71
CA HIS A 126 -16.93 -12.59 3.09
C HIS A 126 -18.35 -13.17 3.26
N ASP A 127 -19.14 -13.23 2.18
CA ASP A 127 -20.46 -13.84 2.15
C ASP A 127 -20.44 -15.35 1.91
N GLY A 128 -19.26 -15.91 1.62
CA GLY A 128 -19.03 -17.34 1.40
C GLY A 128 -19.06 -17.78 -0.06
N GLU A 129 -19.35 -16.88 -1.00
CA GLU A 129 -19.24 -17.18 -2.43
C GLU A 129 -17.79 -17.40 -2.85
N PRO A 130 -17.51 -18.25 -3.85
CA PRO A 130 -16.16 -18.48 -4.33
C PRO A 130 -15.59 -17.21 -5.00
N VAL A 131 -14.28 -16.99 -4.85
CA VAL A 131 -13.55 -15.99 -5.62
C VAL A 131 -13.12 -16.62 -6.94
N THR A 132 -13.39 -15.92 -8.05
CA THR A 132 -13.14 -16.43 -9.40
C THR A 132 -12.16 -15.54 -10.18
N ALA A 133 -11.64 -16.05 -11.28
CA ALA A 133 -10.81 -15.29 -12.21
C ALA A 133 -11.57 -14.08 -12.81
N GLU A 134 -12.89 -14.19 -12.99
CA GLU A 134 -13.73 -13.08 -13.47
C GLU A 134 -13.77 -11.92 -12.48
N ASP A 135 -13.70 -12.17 -11.16
CA ASP A 135 -13.63 -11.12 -10.14
C ASP A 135 -12.31 -10.32 -10.27
N VAL A 136 -11.22 -10.99 -10.61
CA VAL A 136 -9.93 -10.34 -10.86
C VAL A 136 -9.98 -9.51 -12.14
N VAL A 137 -10.57 -10.06 -13.21
CA VAL A 137 -10.78 -9.34 -14.48
C VAL A 137 -11.60 -8.09 -14.24
N TYR A 138 -12.73 -8.21 -13.53
CA TYR A 138 -13.58 -7.07 -13.18
C TYR A 138 -12.83 -6.00 -12.39
N SER A 139 -12.06 -6.41 -11.40
CA SER A 139 -11.24 -5.49 -10.59
C SER A 139 -10.23 -4.72 -11.43
N ALA A 140 -9.57 -5.38 -12.39
CA ALA A 140 -8.63 -4.75 -13.32
C ALA A 140 -9.34 -3.77 -14.28
N GLN A 141 -10.53 -4.12 -14.78
CA GLN A 141 -11.35 -3.25 -15.62
C GLN A 141 -11.78 -2.00 -14.86
N VAL A 142 -12.27 -2.13 -13.63
CA VAL A 142 -12.61 -0.98 -12.78
C VAL A 142 -11.39 -0.11 -12.53
N ALA A 143 -10.22 -0.71 -12.23
CA ALA A 143 -9.00 0.03 -11.95
C ALA A 143 -8.48 0.83 -13.16
N SER A 144 -8.75 0.37 -14.38
CA SER A 144 -8.35 1.04 -15.63
C SER A 144 -9.44 1.93 -16.24
N SER A 145 -10.66 1.85 -15.75
CA SER A 145 -11.81 2.61 -16.26
C SER A 145 -11.55 4.12 -16.27
N SER A 146 -12.05 4.81 -17.27
CA SER A 146 -12.00 6.27 -17.40
C SER A 146 -12.74 6.99 -16.25
N GLU A 147 -13.73 6.32 -15.64
CA GLU A 147 -14.47 6.82 -14.49
C GLU A 147 -13.69 6.71 -13.18
N TYR A 148 -12.69 5.83 -13.13
CA TYR A 148 -11.82 5.64 -11.98
C TYR A 148 -10.65 6.64 -11.99
N ASN A 149 -10.83 7.78 -11.35
CA ASN A 149 -9.82 8.86 -11.35
C ASN A 149 -9.03 8.93 -10.03
N TYR A 150 -8.37 7.85 -9.67
CA TYR A 150 -7.55 7.78 -8.45
C TYR A 150 -6.07 7.54 -8.75
N LEU A 151 -5.22 7.91 -7.79
CA LEU A 151 -3.77 7.87 -7.94
C LEU A 151 -3.23 6.48 -8.31
N ARG A 152 -3.87 5.41 -7.83
CA ARG A 152 -3.41 4.04 -8.05
C ARG A 152 -3.67 3.53 -9.48
N ARG A 153 -4.53 4.19 -10.26
CA ARG A 153 -4.75 3.87 -11.68
C ARG A 153 -3.45 3.84 -12.49
N ILE A 154 -2.49 4.70 -12.17
CA ILE A 154 -1.18 4.74 -12.84
C ILE A 154 -0.46 3.38 -12.88
N ARG A 155 -0.79 2.45 -11.99
CA ARG A 155 -0.23 1.12 -11.98
C ARG A 155 -0.67 0.28 -13.17
N MET A 156 -1.84 0.59 -13.73
CA MET A 156 -2.39 -0.10 -14.90
C MET A 156 -1.66 0.27 -16.19
N GLN A 157 -0.82 1.33 -16.21
CA GLN A 157 -0.10 1.81 -17.39
C GLN A 157 0.79 0.77 -18.10
N TYR A 158 1.16 -0.30 -17.41
CA TYR A 158 2.02 -1.36 -17.95
C TYR A 158 1.25 -2.44 -18.70
N PHE A 159 -0.08 -2.49 -18.57
CA PHE A 159 -0.93 -3.50 -19.19
C PHE A 159 -1.42 -3.05 -20.56
N ALA A 160 -1.52 -3.99 -21.49
CA ALA A 160 -2.09 -3.75 -22.81
C ALA A 160 -3.55 -3.29 -22.69
N GLY A 161 -4.01 -2.45 -23.62
CA GLY A 161 -5.34 -1.84 -23.58
C GLY A 161 -5.45 -0.58 -22.72
N THR A 162 -4.35 -0.09 -22.13
CA THR A 162 -4.34 1.15 -21.32
C THR A 162 -3.37 2.19 -21.88
N ASP A 163 -3.53 3.46 -21.50
CA ASP A 163 -2.59 4.54 -21.81
C ASP A 163 -1.48 4.68 -20.74
N ASP A 164 -0.66 5.75 -20.86
CA ASP A 164 0.43 6.01 -19.91
C ASP A 164 -0.05 6.52 -18.54
N THR A 165 -1.35 6.76 -18.38
CA THR A 165 -1.99 7.08 -17.11
C THR A 165 -2.65 5.85 -16.47
N GLY A 166 -2.63 4.71 -17.16
CA GLY A 166 -3.31 3.48 -16.77
C GLY A 166 -4.80 3.47 -17.08
N CYS A 167 -5.28 4.45 -17.89
CA CYS A 167 -6.66 4.49 -18.34
C CYS A 167 -6.85 3.61 -19.58
N GLU A 168 -8.01 2.95 -19.68
CA GLU A 168 -8.41 2.23 -20.88
C GLU A 168 -8.42 3.14 -22.12
N THR A 169 -8.05 2.63 -23.28
CA THR A 169 -7.95 3.39 -24.53
C THR A 169 -9.11 3.07 -25.46
N GLY A 170 -10.00 4.05 -25.66
CA GLY A 170 -11.08 3.95 -26.65
C GLY A 170 -12.09 2.85 -26.32
N THR A 171 -12.22 1.88 -27.22
CA THR A 171 -13.11 0.72 -27.07
C THR A 171 -12.39 -0.49 -26.45
N ASP A 172 -11.11 -0.39 -26.24
CA ASP A 172 -10.29 -1.49 -25.76
C ASP A 172 -10.19 -1.39 -24.23
N SER A 173 -10.67 -2.41 -23.54
CA SER A 173 -10.46 -2.55 -22.10
C SER A 173 -9.04 -3.09 -21.84
N VAL A 174 -8.58 -2.98 -20.59
CA VAL A 174 -7.32 -3.62 -20.19
C VAL A 174 -7.31 -5.09 -20.57
N GLU A 175 -6.21 -5.56 -21.16
CA GLU A 175 -6.07 -6.95 -21.58
C GLU A 175 -5.75 -7.88 -20.41
N VAL A 176 -6.78 -8.14 -19.63
CA VAL A 176 -6.81 -9.15 -18.56
C VAL A 176 -7.97 -10.07 -18.86
N LYS A 177 -7.77 -11.37 -18.81
CA LYS A 177 -8.81 -12.35 -19.11
C LYS A 177 -8.79 -13.53 -18.15
N ALA A 178 -9.96 -14.04 -17.83
CA ALA A 178 -10.14 -15.35 -17.23
C ALA A 178 -9.88 -16.42 -18.31
N VAL A 179 -8.97 -17.32 -18.02
CA VAL A 179 -8.68 -18.49 -18.87
C VAL A 179 -9.64 -19.62 -18.49
N ASP A 180 -9.89 -19.76 -17.20
CA ASP A 180 -10.89 -20.61 -16.56
C ASP A 180 -11.30 -19.97 -15.23
N ASP A 181 -12.08 -20.67 -14.41
CA ASP A 181 -12.63 -20.13 -13.15
C ASP A 181 -11.54 -19.71 -12.15
N HIS A 182 -10.33 -20.28 -12.23
CA HIS A 182 -9.24 -20.05 -11.28
C HIS A 182 -7.93 -19.64 -11.95
N THR A 183 -7.93 -19.35 -13.24
CA THR A 183 -6.75 -18.92 -13.98
C THR A 183 -6.99 -17.58 -14.66
N VAL A 184 -6.17 -16.58 -14.33
CA VAL A 184 -6.24 -15.25 -14.93
C VAL A 184 -4.92 -14.90 -15.61
N GLU A 185 -5.00 -14.41 -16.85
CA GLU A 185 -3.85 -13.98 -17.67
C GLU A 185 -3.88 -12.46 -17.85
N PHE A 186 -2.76 -11.81 -17.52
CA PHE A 186 -2.50 -10.39 -17.76
C PHE A 186 -1.55 -10.24 -18.95
N THR A 187 -1.87 -9.37 -19.91
CA THR A 187 -1.01 -9.03 -21.03
C THR A 187 -0.33 -7.68 -20.80
N LEU A 188 0.99 -7.62 -20.97
CA LEU A 188 1.79 -6.41 -20.83
C LEU A 188 1.96 -5.71 -22.17
N LYS A 189 2.10 -4.38 -22.19
CA LYS A 189 2.39 -3.60 -23.39
C LYS A 189 3.74 -3.95 -24.01
N THR A 190 4.69 -4.25 -23.17
CA THR A 190 6.07 -4.57 -23.58
C THR A 190 6.66 -5.62 -22.65
N PRO A 191 7.53 -6.50 -23.16
CA PRO A 191 8.26 -7.43 -22.32
C PRO A 191 9.04 -6.69 -21.22
N MET A 192 8.90 -7.16 -19.99
CA MET A 192 9.63 -6.57 -18.84
C MET A 192 9.98 -7.64 -17.81
N ASP A 193 10.81 -7.25 -16.84
CA ASP A 193 11.11 -8.12 -15.71
C ASP A 193 9.85 -8.34 -14.87
N PRO A 194 9.42 -9.59 -14.67
CA PRO A 194 8.18 -9.88 -13.96
C PRO A 194 8.16 -9.36 -12.52
N SER A 195 9.31 -9.21 -11.87
CA SER A 195 9.39 -8.68 -10.50
C SER A 195 8.82 -7.26 -10.39
N ILE A 196 8.97 -6.44 -11.44
CA ILE A 196 8.43 -5.09 -11.50
C ILE A 196 6.91 -5.14 -11.49
N VAL A 197 6.33 -6.01 -12.32
CA VAL A 197 4.87 -6.14 -12.43
C VAL A 197 4.28 -6.72 -11.15
N TYR A 198 4.91 -7.74 -10.59
CA TYR A 198 4.49 -8.32 -9.31
C TYR A 198 4.45 -7.28 -8.19
N ALA A 199 5.44 -6.38 -8.14
CA ALA A 199 5.45 -5.30 -7.17
C ALA A 199 4.34 -4.26 -7.40
N LEU A 200 3.85 -4.11 -8.63
CA LEU A 200 2.83 -3.12 -9.00
C LEU A 200 1.41 -3.63 -8.78
N VAL A 201 1.14 -4.88 -9.17
CA VAL A 201 -0.19 -5.51 -9.08
C VAL A 201 -0.59 -5.78 -7.62
N ASN A 202 0.38 -5.97 -6.74
CA ASN A 202 0.15 -6.44 -5.36
C ASN A 202 0.25 -5.36 -4.28
N ARG A 203 0.02 -4.09 -4.62
CA ARG A 203 0.02 -3.01 -3.63
C ARG A 203 -1.28 -2.25 -3.59
#